data_06be53590ea08f3dd1d5d6b1855f98d1
#
_entry.id   06be53590ea08f3dd1d5d6b1855f98d1
#
_cell.length_a   1.000
_cell.length_b   1.000
_cell.length_c   1.000
_cell.angle_alpha   90.00
_cell.angle_beta   90.00
_cell.angle_gamma   90.00
#
_symmetry.space_group_name_H-M   'P 1'
#
loop_
_entity.id
_entity.type
_entity.pdbx_description
1 polymer ?
#
loop_
_entity_poly.entity_id
_entity_poly.type
_entity_poly.pdbx_seq_one_letter_code
_entity_poly.pdbx_strand_id
1 'polypeptide(L)'
;MRVRLSYTAEVDEVLSEATFLLGTLADTFEESIKLYNETMTHLEDKEFNPNKFHEDIEVLRRNLGKIDTRCLEINQVIAGFGDYQRQ
;
A
#
# COMPACT_ATOMS: atom_id res chain seq x y z
N MET A 1 1.69 -5.87 37.18
CA MET A 1 0.58 -6.09 36.28
C MET A 1 1.06 -6.30 34.87
N ARG A 2 0.61 -7.39 34.41
CA ARG A 2 0.89 -7.81 33.06
C ARG A 2 0.47 -6.81 32.00
N VAL A 3 -0.62 -6.11 32.29
CA VAL A 3 -1.23 -5.15 31.37
C VAL A 3 -0.25 -4.04 30.96
N ARG A 4 0.51 -3.55 31.91
CA ARG A 4 1.43 -2.45 31.62
C ARG A 4 2.60 -2.88 30.74
N LEU A 5 3.16 -4.05 31.01
CA LEU A 5 4.25 -4.58 30.18
C LEU A 5 3.74 -4.90 28.79
N SER A 6 2.54 -5.49 28.73
CA SER A 6 1.91 -5.78 27.45
C SER A 6 1.68 -4.52 26.65
N TYR A 7 1.26 -3.46 27.31
CA TYR A 7 1.02 -2.18 26.65
C TYR A 7 2.29 -1.66 25.96
N THR A 8 3.41 -1.67 26.68
CA THR A 8 4.67 -1.19 26.13
C THR A 8 5.11 -2.03 24.93
N ALA A 9 5.02 -3.36 25.07
CA ALA A 9 5.38 -4.25 23.98
C ALA A 9 4.47 -4.07 22.80
N GLU A 10 3.17 -3.90 23.04
CA GLU A 10 2.20 -3.69 21.95
C GLU A 10 2.44 -2.40 21.19
N VAL A 11 2.84 -1.34 21.86
CA VAL A 11 3.16 -0.07 21.21
C VAL A 11 4.31 -0.25 20.22
N ASP A 12 5.39 -0.90 20.69
CA ASP A 12 6.53 -1.18 19.81
C ASP A 12 6.15 -2.08 18.66
N GLU A 13 5.31 -3.09 18.92
CA GLU A 13 4.86 -4.01 17.90
C GLU A 13 3.95 -3.29 16.87
N VAL A 14 3.12 -2.38 17.33
CA VAL A 14 2.24 -1.61 16.44
C VAL A 14 3.05 -0.81 15.45
N LEU A 15 4.07 -0.10 15.93
CA LEU A 15 4.89 0.71 15.03
C LEU A 15 5.72 -0.17 14.09
N SER A 16 6.23 -1.30 14.60
CA SER A 16 6.95 -2.26 13.76
C SER A 16 6.05 -2.85 12.69
N GLU A 17 4.83 -3.19 13.06
CA GLU A 17 3.88 -3.73 12.11
C GLU A 17 3.49 -2.72 11.05
N ALA A 18 3.25 -1.47 11.45
CA ALA A 18 2.94 -0.40 10.50
C ALA A 18 4.09 -0.22 9.52
N THR A 19 5.33 -0.23 10.02
CA THR A 19 6.51 -0.12 9.17
C THR A 19 6.60 -1.27 8.19
N PHE A 20 6.36 -2.48 8.66
CA PHE A 20 6.38 -3.66 7.81
C PHE A 20 5.31 -3.57 6.73
N LEU A 21 4.08 -3.23 7.12
CA LEU A 21 2.96 -3.13 6.18
C LEU A 21 3.22 -2.07 5.12
N LEU A 22 3.73 -0.92 5.54
CA LEU A 22 4.03 0.14 4.59
C LEU A 22 5.15 -0.29 3.65
N GLY A 23 6.16 -0.99 4.18
CA GLY A 23 7.26 -1.50 3.37
C GLY A 23 6.83 -2.50 2.32
N THR A 24 5.77 -3.28 2.58
CA THR A 24 5.29 -4.25 1.59
C THR A 24 4.74 -3.59 0.34
N LEU A 25 4.47 -2.29 0.39
CA LEU A 25 3.94 -1.57 -0.78
C LEU A 25 5.03 -1.16 -1.77
N ALA A 26 6.31 -1.24 -1.39
CA ALA A 26 7.39 -0.77 -2.23
C ALA A 26 7.35 -1.41 -3.62
N ASP A 27 7.23 -2.73 -3.68
CA ASP A 27 7.21 -3.45 -4.96
C ASP A 27 5.98 -3.09 -5.78
N THR A 28 4.84 -2.92 -5.13
CA THR A 28 3.60 -2.55 -5.81
C THR A 28 3.70 -1.15 -6.40
N PHE A 29 4.33 -0.22 -5.68
CA PHE A 29 4.57 1.13 -6.21
C PHE A 29 5.52 1.08 -7.41
N GLU A 30 6.61 0.32 -7.31
CA GLU A 30 7.55 0.20 -8.42
C GLU A 30 6.89 -0.37 -9.66
N GLU A 31 6.13 -1.44 -9.49
CA GLU A 31 5.40 -2.06 -10.58
C GLU A 31 4.41 -1.09 -11.21
N SER A 32 3.70 -0.32 -10.36
CA SER A 32 2.72 0.65 -10.83
C SER A 32 3.36 1.77 -11.64
N ILE A 33 4.52 2.26 -11.19
CA ILE A 33 5.25 3.30 -11.92
C ILE A 33 5.74 2.78 -13.25
N LYS A 34 6.29 1.57 -13.26
CA LYS A 34 6.77 0.94 -14.49
C LYS A 34 5.61 0.76 -15.49
N LEU A 35 4.50 0.27 -14.99
CA LEU A 35 3.31 0.05 -15.82
C LEU A 35 2.77 1.37 -16.35
N TYR A 36 2.77 2.41 -15.53
CA TYR A 36 2.36 3.75 -15.96
C TYR A 36 3.24 4.23 -17.12
N ASN A 37 4.55 4.10 -16.99
CA ASN A 37 5.48 4.52 -18.02
C ASN A 37 5.29 3.71 -19.31
N GLU A 38 5.11 2.41 -19.20
CA GLU A 38 4.88 1.55 -20.36
C GLU A 38 3.57 1.92 -21.06
N THR A 39 2.54 2.21 -20.29
CA THR A 39 1.24 2.59 -20.82
C THR A 39 1.34 3.93 -21.54
N MET A 40 2.06 4.89 -20.98
CA MET A 40 2.28 6.19 -21.64
C MET A 40 3.02 6.01 -22.96
N THR A 41 4.05 5.18 -22.98
CA THR A 41 4.80 4.89 -24.19
C THR A 41 3.91 4.22 -25.24
N HIS A 42 3.06 3.30 -24.79
CA HIS A 42 2.15 2.59 -25.69
C HIS A 42 1.14 3.55 -26.35
N LEU A 43 0.67 4.56 -25.63
CA LEU A 43 -0.26 5.55 -26.18
C LEU A 43 0.38 6.35 -27.33
N GLU A 44 1.70 6.45 -27.33
CA GLU A 44 2.42 7.17 -28.37
C GLU A 44 2.84 6.27 -29.54
N ASP A 45 2.60 4.97 -29.40
CA ASP A 45 2.96 4.01 -30.45
C ASP A 45 2.01 4.12 -31.62
N LYS A 46 2.57 3.99 -32.82
CA LYS A 46 1.78 4.01 -34.06
C LYS A 46 0.87 2.80 -34.17
N GLU A 47 1.28 1.71 -33.55
CA GLU A 47 0.51 0.46 -33.54
C GLU A 47 -0.23 0.29 -32.23
N PHE A 48 -0.94 1.31 -31.81
CA PHE A 48 -1.68 1.31 -30.58
C PHE A 48 -2.72 0.18 -30.56
N ASN A 49 -2.70 -0.60 -29.48
CA ASN A 49 -3.63 -1.70 -29.28
C ASN A 49 -4.55 -1.39 -28.09
N PRO A 50 -5.84 -1.07 -28.36
CA PRO A 50 -6.77 -0.75 -27.27
C PRO A 50 -6.95 -1.85 -26.23
N ASN A 51 -6.91 -3.12 -26.67
CA ASN A 51 -7.09 -4.23 -25.75
C ASN A 51 -5.93 -4.32 -24.75
N LYS A 52 -4.70 -4.15 -25.25
CA LYS A 52 -3.54 -4.15 -24.36
C LYS A 52 -3.59 -2.96 -23.41
N PHE A 53 -3.99 -1.82 -23.91
CA PHE A 53 -4.14 -0.63 -23.05
C PHE A 53 -5.12 -0.92 -21.91
N HIS A 54 -6.27 -1.50 -22.21
CA HIS A 54 -7.26 -1.82 -21.19
C HIS A 54 -6.75 -2.83 -20.19
N GLU A 55 -6.00 -3.84 -20.63
CA GLU A 55 -5.39 -4.81 -19.74
C GLU A 55 -4.41 -4.14 -18.78
N ASP A 56 -3.56 -3.26 -19.31
CA ASP A 56 -2.57 -2.57 -18.50
C ASP A 56 -3.24 -1.65 -17.48
N ILE A 57 -4.28 -0.94 -17.90
CA ILE A 57 -5.03 -0.07 -16.99
C ILE A 57 -5.71 -0.90 -15.90
N GLU A 58 -6.24 -2.07 -16.23
CA GLU A 58 -6.88 -2.90 -15.22
C GLU A 58 -5.87 -3.42 -14.19
N VAL A 59 -4.65 -3.76 -14.62
CA VAL A 59 -3.59 -4.15 -13.69
C VAL A 59 -3.22 -2.95 -12.80
N LEU A 60 -3.11 -1.76 -13.38
CA LEU A 60 -2.81 -0.56 -12.61
C LEU A 60 -3.90 -0.28 -11.57
N ARG A 61 -5.16 -0.38 -11.97
CA ARG A 61 -6.29 -0.19 -11.05
C ARG A 61 -6.25 -1.19 -9.90
N ARG A 62 -5.92 -2.44 -10.21
CA ARG A 62 -5.80 -3.48 -9.19
C ARG A 62 -4.67 -3.19 -8.21
N ASN A 63 -3.55 -2.72 -8.72
CA ASN A 63 -2.42 -2.33 -7.86
C ASN A 63 -2.78 -1.15 -6.97
N LEU A 64 -3.49 -0.16 -7.52
CA LEU A 64 -3.94 0.99 -6.73
C LEU A 64 -4.91 0.54 -5.63
N GLY A 65 -5.78 -0.44 -5.94
CA GLY A 65 -6.68 -1.00 -4.95
C GLY A 65 -5.94 -1.70 -3.81
N LYS A 66 -4.88 -2.43 -4.13
CA LYS A 66 -4.03 -3.06 -3.13
C LYS A 66 -3.37 -2.03 -2.23
N ILE A 67 -2.87 -0.96 -2.83
CA ILE A 67 -2.24 0.14 -2.10
C ILE A 67 -3.26 0.78 -1.17
N ASP A 68 -4.44 1.08 -1.69
CA ASP A 68 -5.51 1.70 -0.91
C ASP A 68 -5.91 0.82 0.28
N THR A 69 -6.12 -0.47 0.05
CA THR A 69 -6.50 -1.41 1.11
C THR A 69 -5.43 -1.48 2.18
N ARG A 70 -4.17 -1.54 1.78
CA ARG A 70 -3.06 -1.61 2.74
C ARG A 70 -2.95 -0.32 3.53
N CYS A 71 -3.14 0.82 2.87
CA CYS A 71 -3.13 2.11 3.56
C CYS A 71 -4.24 2.18 4.60
N LEU A 72 -5.42 1.65 4.29
CA LEU A 72 -6.52 1.61 5.24
C LEU A 72 -6.18 0.76 6.45
N GLU A 73 -5.56 -0.40 6.23
CA GLU A 73 -5.12 -1.27 7.32
C GLU A 73 -4.10 -0.56 8.21
N ILE A 74 -3.15 0.14 7.59
CA ILE A 74 -2.13 0.87 8.33
C ILE A 74 -2.77 1.98 9.16
N ASN A 75 -3.73 2.69 8.58
CA ASN A 75 -4.47 3.72 9.31
C ASN A 75 -5.18 3.14 10.52
N GLN A 76 -5.76 1.96 10.38
CA GLN A 76 -6.46 1.32 11.50
C GLN A 76 -5.50 0.90 12.60
N VAL A 77 -4.33 0.40 12.22
CA VAL A 77 -3.29 0.04 13.19
C VAL A 77 -2.84 1.28 13.95
N ILE A 78 -2.59 2.38 13.25
CA ILE A 78 -2.13 3.62 13.87
C ILE A 78 -3.24 4.29 14.68
N ALA A 79 -4.49 4.15 14.26
CA ALA A 79 -5.61 4.67 15.05
C ALA A 79 -5.67 4.00 16.42
N GLY A 80 -5.45 2.68 16.45
CA GLY A 80 -5.37 1.95 17.70
C GLY A 80 -4.24 2.46 18.58
N PHE A 81 -3.08 2.71 17.99
CA PHE A 81 -1.94 3.29 18.68
C PHE A 81 -2.28 4.67 19.25
N GLY A 82 -2.95 5.51 18.46
CA GLY A 82 -3.38 6.82 18.90
C GLY A 82 -4.31 6.77 20.10
N ASP A 83 -5.20 5.80 20.13
CA ASP A 83 -6.11 5.62 21.25
C ASP A 83 -5.35 5.28 22.54
N TYR A 84 -4.32 4.44 22.44
CA TYR A 84 -3.45 4.15 23.58
C TYR A 84 -2.76 5.40 24.07
N GLN A 85 -2.29 6.25 23.16
CA GLN A 85 -1.57 7.46 23.55
C GLN A 85 -2.46 8.45 24.31
N ARG A 86 -3.75 8.43 24.04
CA ARG A 86 -4.70 9.32 24.72
C ARG A 86 -5.05 8.87 26.13
N GLN A 87 -4.83 7.62 26.43
CA GLN A 87 -5.10 7.07 27.74
C GLN A 87 -3.90 7.25 28.66
#